data_ffca35d559547156ef97f4af76370a27
#
_entry.id   ffca35d559547156ef97f4af76370a27
#
_cell.length_a   1.000
_cell.length_b   1.000
_cell.length_c   1.000
_cell.angle_alpha   90.00
_cell.angle_beta   90.00
_cell.angle_gamma   90.00
#
_symmetry.space_group_name_H-M   'P 1'
#
loop_
_entity.id
_entity.type
_entity.pdbx_description
1 polymer ?
#
loop_
_entity_poly.entity_id
_entity_poly.type
_entity_poly.pdbx_seq_one_letter_code
_entity_poly.pdbx_strand_id
1 'polypeptide(L)'
;VYKRQKLQEERNSAAAELEIIQSRVAGLNQSIEDAKNAIIDTLNDRAAIKTKMGRQDTMLEQAQIRRAELNSRLLRVKSDEVQQEESIKSLEEAFNTVTQEIASRKEAQTAMEAKLNEFRETIAKMDQALRDAQVQYHQDKTRLEAVSNLTERYEGYGGSIRRVMEQKDKNPGIIGVVADIIKVEKKYETAIETALGGSIQNIVTDNEETAKGMISFLKQTKSGRATFLPLNSIKNAQEFRQKEALKEPGVLGLAHTLVHTDEKYGDVAKSLLGRIVVVDHVDHATQLARKFSYSLRIVTLEGESLSPGGSISGGAFKNSSNLLGRRREIEELEWKVKAHAKAVDELLVSIE
;
A
#
# COMPACT_ATOMS: atom_id res chain seq x y z
N VAL A 1 -8.11 9.12 48.48
CA VAL A 1 -7.49 9.79 47.33
C VAL A 1 -6.94 8.75 46.34
N TYR A 2 -6.20 7.75 46.79
CA TYR A 2 -5.54 6.73 45.97
C TYR A 2 -6.51 5.88 45.10
N LYS A 3 -7.65 5.47 45.69
CA LYS A 3 -8.67 4.68 44.98
C LYS A 3 -9.38 5.49 43.87
N ARG A 4 -9.49 6.80 44.07
CA ARG A 4 -10.12 7.71 43.11
C ARG A 4 -9.17 8.04 41.95
N GLN A 5 -7.87 8.13 42.21
CA GLN A 5 -6.85 8.29 41.19
C GLN A 5 -6.75 7.05 40.29
N LYS A 6 -6.73 5.86 40.87
CA LYS A 6 -6.69 4.60 40.12
C LYS A 6 -7.92 4.41 39.22
N LEU A 7 -9.10 4.71 39.74
CA LEU A 7 -10.35 4.69 38.95
C LEU A 7 -10.36 5.77 37.85
N GLN A 8 -9.69 6.91 38.06
CA GLN A 8 -9.55 7.95 37.06
C GLN A 8 -8.57 7.56 35.96
N GLU A 9 -7.49 6.88 36.31
CA GLU A 9 -6.52 6.33 35.35
C GLU A 9 -7.14 5.20 34.52
N GLU A 10 -7.86 4.29 35.16
CA GLU A 10 -8.61 3.22 34.47
C GLU A 10 -9.69 3.79 33.54
N ARG A 11 -10.39 4.84 33.97
CA ARG A 11 -11.36 5.55 33.12
C ARG A 11 -10.69 6.24 31.93
N ASN A 12 -9.54 6.87 32.15
CA ASN A 12 -8.81 7.56 31.07
C ASN A 12 -8.21 6.56 30.09
N SER A 13 -7.73 5.41 30.57
CA SER A 13 -7.28 4.31 29.73
C SER A 13 -8.42 3.74 28.89
N ALA A 14 -9.56 3.45 29.51
CA ALA A 14 -10.75 2.98 28.81
C ALA A 14 -11.30 4.01 27.79
N ALA A 15 -11.21 5.30 28.12
CA ALA A 15 -11.60 6.37 27.20
C ALA A 15 -10.66 6.42 25.98
N ALA A 16 -9.36 6.28 26.19
CA ALA A 16 -8.37 6.23 25.10
C ALA A 16 -8.56 4.99 24.21
N GLU A 17 -8.83 3.83 24.84
CA GLU A 17 -9.16 2.61 24.08
C GLU A 17 -10.45 2.76 23.27
N LEU A 18 -11.47 3.40 23.85
CA LEU A 18 -12.72 3.69 23.15
C LEU A 18 -12.51 4.57 21.93
N GLU A 19 -11.67 5.60 22.04
CA GLU A 19 -11.35 6.52 20.96
C GLU A 19 -10.59 5.81 19.82
N ILE A 20 -9.65 4.94 20.18
CA ILE A 20 -8.93 4.08 19.22
C ILE A 20 -9.91 3.15 18.50
N ILE A 21 -10.84 2.53 19.24
CA ILE A 21 -11.85 1.64 18.66
C ILE A 21 -12.78 2.44 17.74
N GLN A 22 -13.24 3.61 18.15
CA GLN A 22 -14.11 4.47 17.33
C GLN A 22 -13.42 4.91 16.02
N SER A 23 -12.13 5.27 16.09
CA SER A 23 -11.34 5.61 14.90
C SER A 23 -11.19 4.39 13.98
N ARG A 24 -10.96 3.21 14.55
CA ARG A 24 -10.87 1.96 13.81
C ARG A 24 -12.20 1.58 13.14
N VAL A 25 -13.31 1.78 13.84
CA VAL A 25 -14.66 1.56 13.30
C VAL A 25 -14.95 2.55 12.16
N ALA A 26 -14.57 3.81 12.29
CA ALA A 26 -14.72 4.79 11.22
C ALA A 26 -13.90 4.42 9.97
N GLY A 27 -12.65 3.98 10.15
CA GLY A 27 -11.79 3.51 9.06
C GLY A 27 -12.34 2.23 8.39
N LEU A 28 -12.87 1.31 9.18
CA LEU A 28 -13.54 0.12 8.65
C LEU A 28 -14.81 0.45 7.90
N ASN A 29 -15.61 1.40 8.38
CA ASN A 29 -16.82 1.84 7.68
C ASN A 29 -16.49 2.50 6.33
N GLN A 30 -15.43 3.30 6.27
CA GLN A 30 -14.95 3.86 4.99
C GLN A 30 -14.50 2.75 4.03
N SER A 31 -13.73 1.79 4.53
CA SER A 31 -13.29 0.63 3.72
C SER A 31 -14.47 -0.20 3.22
N ILE A 32 -15.54 -0.31 4.01
CA ILE A 32 -16.78 -0.98 3.62
C ILE A 32 -17.50 -0.19 2.52
N GLU A 33 -17.56 1.14 2.60
CA GLU A 33 -18.17 1.97 1.56
C GLU A 33 -17.37 1.91 0.24
N ASP A 34 -16.05 1.94 0.32
CA ASP A 34 -15.19 1.81 -0.86
C ASP A 34 -15.34 0.43 -1.51
N ALA A 35 -15.39 -0.63 -0.68
CA ALA A 35 -15.67 -1.98 -1.14
C ALA A 35 -17.06 -2.12 -1.77
N LYS A 36 -18.10 -1.48 -1.20
CA LYS A 36 -19.45 -1.45 -1.79
C LYS A 36 -19.44 -0.76 -3.15
N ASN A 37 -18.76 0.36 -3.28
CA ASN A 37 -18.65 1.07 -4.55
C ASN A 37 -17.98 0.19 -5.62
N ALA A 38 -16.88 -0.49 -5.27
CA ALA A 38 -16.22 -1.44 -6.16
C ALA A 38 -17.13 -2.61 -6.56
N ILE A 39 -17.96 -3.10 -5.63
CA ILE A 39 -18.97 -4.12 -5.92
C ILE A 39 -20.03 -3.58 -6.89
N ILE A 40 -20.48 -2.34 -6.69
CA ILE A 40 -21.47 -1.68 -7.57
C ILE A 40 -20.90 -1.58 -9.00
N ASP A 41 -19.66 -1.14 -9.15
CA ASP A 41 -18.99 -1.04 -10.46
C ASP A 41 -18.87 -2.42 -11.12
N THR A 42 -18.46 -3.43 -10.36
CA THR A 42 -18.39 -4.82 -10.84
C THR A 42 -19.77 -5.37 -11.25
N LEU A 43 -20.83 -4.99 -10.51
CA LEU A 43 -22.20 -5.36 -10.85
C LEU A 43 -22.69 -4.67 -12.12
N ASN A 44 -22.31 -3.40 -12.32
CA ASN A 44 -22.62 -2.65 -13.53
C ASN A 44 -21.94 -3.27 -14.76
N ASP A 45 -20.65 -3.59 -14.65
CA ASP A 45 -19.91 -4.28 -15.69
C ASP A 45 -20.51 -5.66 -16.01
N ARG A 46 -20.87 -6.41 -14.97
CA ARG A 46 -21.58 -7.70 -15.13
C ARG A 46 -22.92 -7.53 -15.84
N ALA A 47 -23.68 -6.48 -15.52
CA ALA A 47 -24.93 -6.17 -16.19
C ALA A 47 -24.70 -5.81 -17.66
N ALA A 48 -23.66 -5.03 -17.97
CA ALA A 48 -23.29 -4.67 -19.35
C ALA A 48 -22.87 -5.91 -20.17
N ILE A 49 -22.07 -6.79 -19.56
CA ILE A 49 -21.68 -8.08 -20.19
C ILE A 49 -22.91 -8.96 -20.41
N LYS A 50 -23.80 -9.07 -19.42
CA LYS A 50 -25.04 -9.85 -19.52
C LYS A 50 -25.94 -9.32 -20.64
N THR A 51 -26.01 -8.00 -20.81
CA THR A 51 -26.73 -7.36 -21.90
C THR A 51 -26.11 -7.68 -23.26
N LYS A 52 -24.77 -7.68 -23.37
CA LYS A 52 -24.05 -8.11 -24.58
C LYS A 52 -24.30 -9.58 -24.89
N MET A 53 -24.28 -10.45 -23.88
CA MET A 53 -24.62 -11.87 -24.05
C MET A 53 -26.07 -12.05 -24.56
N GLY A 54 -27.04 -11.36 -23.96
CA GLY A 54 -28.42 -11.40 -24.39
C GLY A 54 -28.61 -10.95 -25.86
N ARG A 55 -27.84 -9.94 -26.32
CA ARG A 55 -27.86 -9.55 -27.75
C ARG A 55 -27.29 -10.62 -28.65
N GLN A 56 -26.23 -11.31 -28.22
CA GLN A 56 -25.66 -12.44 -28.99
C GLN A 56 -26.61 -13.63 -29.04
N ASP A 57 -27.29 -13.93 -27.93
CA ASP A 57 -28.32 -15.00 -27.87
C ASP A 57 -29.49 -14.68 -28.83
N THR A 58 -29.95 -13.42 -28.85
CA THR A 58 -31.00 -13.00 -29.80
C THR A 58 -30.54 -13.13 -31.26
N MET A 59 -29.27 -12.79 -31.56
CA MET A 59 -28.71 -12.99 -32.90
C MET A 59 -28.63 -14.50 -33.27
N LEU A 60 -28.31 -15.35 -32.31
CA LEU A 60 -28.24 -16.79 -32.49
C LEU A 60 -29.64 -17.36 -32.74
N GLU A 61 -30.65 -16.89 -32.03
CA GLU A 61 -32.04 -17.26 -32.21
C GLU A 61 -32.58 -16.83 -33.59
N GLN A 62 -32.26 -15.61 -34.04
CA GLN A 62 -32.58 -15.14 -35.39
C GLN A 62 -31.90 -15.99 -36.49
N ALA A 63 -30.65 -16.42 -36.25
CA ALA A 63 -29.93 -17.30 -37.14
C ALA A 63 -30.60 -18.71 -37.22
N GLN A 64 -31.11 -19.20 -36.07
CA GLN A 64 -31.88 -20.46 -36.02
C GLN A 64 -33.20 -20.38 -36.76
N ILE A 65 -33.95 -19.29 -36.63
CA ILE A 65 -35.20 -19.05 -37.36
C ILE A 65 -34.93 -19.02 -38.88
N ARG A 66 -33.88 -18.28 -39.28
CA ARG A 66 -33.48 -18.20 -40.69
C ARG A 66 -33.02 -19.56 -41.26
N ARG A 67 -32.38 -20.38 -40.40
CA ARG A 67 -32.03 -21.78 -40.76
C ARG A 67 -33.26 -22.65 -40.93
N ALA A 68 -34.30 -22.46 -40.11
CA ALA A 68 -35.56 -23.19 -40.24
C ALA A 68 -36.31 -22.79 -41.53
N GLU A 69 -36.32 -21.47 -41.89
CA GLU A 69 -36.88 -20.99 -43.16
C GLU A 69 -36.13 -21.55 -44.36
N LEU A 70 -34.77 -21.57 -44.30
CA LEU A 70 -33.97 -22.19 -45.36
C LEU A 70 -34.19 -23.69 -45.50
N ASN A 71 -34.33 -24.39 -44.36
CA ASN A 71 -34.69 -25.81 -44.39
C ASN A 71 -36.08 -26.08 -44.96
N SER A 72 -37.08 -25.23 -44.62
CA SER A 72 -38.42 -25.31 -45.19
C SER A 72 -38.40 -25.09 -46.71
N ARG A 73 -37.57 -24.16 -47.18
CA ARG A 73 -37.40 -23.89 -48.62
C ARG A 73 -36.71 -25.05 -49.33
N LEU A 74 -35.74 -25.69 -48.70
CA LEU A 74 -35.05 -26.86 -49.22
C LEU A 74 -36.00 -28.08 -49.34
N LEU A 75 -36.92 -28.25 -48.38
CA LEU A 75 -37.94 -29.27 -48.41
C LEU A 75 -38.96 -29.07 -49.56
N ARG A 76 -39.37 -27.81 -49.82
CA ARG A 76 -40.23 -27.47 -50.97
C ARG A 76 -39.56 -27.79 -52.32
N VAL A 77 -38.28 -27.36 -52.45
CA VAL A 77 -37.49 -27.62 -53.63
C VAL A 77 -37.40 -29.14 -53.91
N LYS A 78 -37.20 -29.94 -52.84
CA LYS A 78 -37.24 -31.39 -52.98
C LYS A 78 -38.61 -31.98 -53.42
N SER A 79 -39.69 -31.35 -52.98
CA SER A 79 -41.05 -31.77 -53.42
C SER A 79 -41.29 -31.45 -54.89
N ASP A 80 -40.78 -30.33 -55.37
CA ASP A 80 -40.88 -29.91 -56.76
C ASP A 80 -39.98 -30.78 -57.68
N GLU A 81 -38.92 -31.36 -57.15
CA GLU A 81 -37.95 -32.25 -57.83
C GLU A 81 -38.54 -33.61 -58.20
N VAL A 82 -39.40 -34.12 -57.35
CA VAL A 82 -40.06 -35.50 -57.61
C VAL A 82 -40.91 -35.44 -58.86
N GLN A 83 -41.19 -34.27 -59.38
CA GLN A 83 -42.09 -34.14 -60.56
C GLN A 83 -41.37 -34.04 -61.93
N GLN A 84 -40.06 -34.06 -61.95
CA GLN A 84 -39.36 -33.99 -63.25
C GLN A 84 -38.29 -35.08 -63.39
N GLU A 85 -38.68 -36.24 -63.97
CA GLU A 85 -37.81 -37.41 -64.17
C GLU A 85 -36.59 -37.20 -65.06
N GLU A 86 -36.47 -36.08 -65.78
CA GLU A 86 -35.31 -35.75 -66.65
C GLU A 86 -34.13 -35.06 -65.91
N SER A 87 -34.34 -34.63 -64.69
CA SER A 87 -33.33 -33.91 -63.98
C SER A 87 -32.51 -34.75 -62.95
N ILE A 88 -32.83 -36.08 -62.86
CA ILE A 88 -32.20 -36.92 -61.79
C ILE A 88 -30.65 -36.83 -61.81
N LYS A 89 -30.09 -36.85 -62.99
CA LYS A 89 -28.64 -36.84 -63.17
C LYS A 89 -27.97 -35.47 -62.79
N SER A 90 -28.66 -34.40 -63.14
CA SER A 90 -28.18 -33.08 -62.76
C SER A 90 -28.42 -32.82 -61.26
N LEU A 91 -29.43 -33.46 -60.70
CA LEU A 91 -29.78 -33.42 -59.28
C LEU A 91 -28.83 -34.25 -58.41
N GLU A 92 -28.34 -35.41 -58.87
CA GLU A 92 -27.29 -36.18 -58.19
C GLU A 92 -25.96 -35.39 -58.13
N GLU A 93 -25.60 -34.71 -59.20
CA GLU A 93 -24.44 -33.83 -59.23
C GLU A 93 -24.63 -32.62 -58.27
N ALA A 94 -25.84 -32.02 -58.29
CA ALA A 94 -26.18 -30.93 -57.38
C ALA A 94 -26.20 -31.41 -55.91
N PHE A 95 -26.74 -32.61 -55.66
CA PHE A 95 -26.78 -33.24 -54.35
C PHE A 95 -25.36 -33.50 -53.82
N ASN A 96 -24.48 -34.07 -54.69
CA ASN A 96 -23.09 -34.30 -54.30
C ASN A 96 -22.33 -32.98 -54.01
N THR A 97 -22.61 -31.95 -54.82
CA THR A 97 -22.03 -30.62 -54.60
C THR A 97 -22.52 -30.01 -53.29
N VAL A 98 -23.85 -30.06 -53.02
CA VAL A 98 -24.44 -29.57 -51.77
C VAL A 98 -23.95 -30.35 -50.55
N THR A 99 -23.77 -31.68 -50.71
CA THR A 99 -23.23 -32.54 -49.63
C THR A 99 -21.78 -32.19 -49.33
N GLN A 100 -20.96 -31.91 -50.34
CA GLN A 100 -19.60 -31.43 -50.14
C GLN A 100 -19.59 -30.03 -49.53
N GLU A 101 -20.48 -29.15 -49.95
CA GLU A 101 -20.62 -27.82 -49.33
C GLU A 101 -21.09 -27.89 -47.87
N ILE A 102 -22.05 -28.79 -47.57
CA ILE A 102 -22.51 -29.04 -46.19
C ILE A 102 -21.37 -29.61 -45.33
N ALA A 103 -20.59 -30.55 -45.87
CA ALA A 103 -19.43 -31.10 -45.18
C ALA A 103 -18.38 -30.00 -44.92
N SER A 104 -18.07 -29.19 -45.93
CA SER A 104 -17.17 -28.06 -45.82
C SER A 104 -17.69 -26.99 -44.83
N ARG A 105 -18.99 -26.67 -44.88
CA ARG A 105 -19.60 -25.72 -43.91
C ARG A 105 -19.65 -26.27 -42.51
N LYS A 106 -19.87 -27.62 -42.37
CA LYS A 106 -19.84 -28.28 -41.08
C LYS A 106 -18.44 -28.32 -40.48
N GLU A 107 -17.41 -28.51 -41.29
CA GLU A 107 -16.01 -28.36 -40.88
C GLU A 107 -15.68 -26.88 -40.50
N ALA A 108 -16.17 -25.93 -41.31
CA ALA A 108 -16.03 -24.52 -41.01
C ALA A 108 -16.77 -24.13 -39.71
N GLN A 109 -17.96 -24.69 -39.48
CA GLN A 109 -18.73 -24.49 -38.25
C GLN A 109 -18.00 -25.06 -37.03
N THR A 110 -17.50 -26.30 -37.12
CA THR A 110 -16.72 -26.91 -36.01
C THR A 110 -15.42 -26.15 -35.76
N ALA A 111 -14.75 -25.69 -36.79
CA ALA A 111 -13.55 -24.83 -36.62
C ALA A 111 -13.90 -23.49 -35.99
N MET A 112 -15.06 -22.92 -36.35
CA MET A 112 -15.53 -21.65 -35.77
C MET A 112 -15.99 -21.81 -34.31
N GLU A 113 -16.67 -22.91 -34.01
CA GLU A 113 -17.04 -23.27 -32.62
C GLU A 113 -15.79 -23.51 -31.74
N ALA A 114 -14.78 -24.19 -32.29
CA ALA A 114 -13.50 -24.38 -31.60
C ALA A 114 -12.82 -23.05 -31.29
N LYS A 115 -12.73 -22.14 -32.29
CA LYS A 115 -12.21 -20.80 -32.10
C LYS A 115 -13.04 -20.00 -31.11
N LEU A 116 -14.35 -20.12 -31.15
CA LEU A 116 -15.28 -19.43 -30.26
C LEU A 116 -15.08 -19.89 -28.79
N ASN A 117 -14.84 -21.19 -28.62
CA ASN A 117 -14.50 -21.72 -27.31
C ASN A 117 -13.11 -21.27 -26.83
N GLU A 118 -12.12 -21.22 -27.71
CA GLU A 118 -10.80 -20.67 -27.41
C GLU A 118 -10.89 -19.19 -26.99
N PHE A 119 -11.67 -18.40 -27.73
CA PHE A 119 -11.92 -17.00 -27.34
C PHE A 119 -12.64 -16.88 -26.00
N ARG A 120 -13.66 -17.73 -25.76
CA ARG A 120 -14.36 -17.76 -24.46
C ARG A 120 -13.43 -18.09 -23.29
N GLU A 121 -12.56 -19.07 -23.48
CA GLU A 121 -11.56 -19.40 -22.46
C GLU A 121 -10.55 -18.26 -22.25
N THR A 122 -10.16 -17.61 -23.33
CA THR A 122 -9.22 -16.46 -23.25
C THR A 122 -9.87 -15.30 -22.52
N ILE A 123 -11.11 -14.95 -22.89
CA ILE A 123 -11.89 -13.90 -22.19
C ILE A 123 -12.07 -14.26 -20.71
N ALA A 124 -12.44 -15.51 -20.40
CA ALA A 124 -12.60 -15.94 -19.03
C ALA A 124 -11.30 -15.82 -18.20
N LYS A 125 -10.16 -16.13 -18.80
CA LYS A 125 -8.83 -15.95 -18.18
C LYS A 125 -8.50 -14.47 -17.99
N MET A 126 -8.78 -13.65 -18.99
CA MET A 126 -8.56 -12.19 -18.90
C MET A 126 -9.48 -11.54 -17.85
N ASP A 127 -10.75 -11.94 -17.80
CA ASP A 127 -11.69 -11.49 -16.78
C ASP A 127 -11.25 -11.89 -15.37
N GLN A 128 -10.68 -13.08 -15.22
CA GLN A 128 -10.14 -13.51 -13.92
C GLN A 128 -8.91 -12.66 -13.57
N ALA A 129 -7.98 -12.47 -14.49
CA ALA A 129 -6.80 -11.64 -14.28
C ALA A 129 -7.18 -10.18 -13.94
N LEU A 130 -8.21 -9.65 -14.62
CA LEU A 130 -8.75 -8.33 -14.33
C LEU A 130 -9.31 -8.23 -12.90
N ARG A 131 -10.12 -9.21 -12.50
CA ARG A 131 -10.64 -9.26 -11.12
C ARG A 131 -9.53 -9.31 -10.08
N ASP A 132 -8.53 -10.16 -10.33
CA ASP A 132 -7.40 -10.30 -9.40
C ASP A 132 -6.58 -9.00 -9.32
N ALA A 133 -6.33 -8.35 -10.45
CA ALA A 133 -5.65 -7.05 -10.50
C ALA A 133 -6.46 -5.95 -9.79
N GLN A 134 -7.78 -5.91 -9.99
CA GLN A 134 -8.66 -4.97 -9.30
C GLN A 134 -8.66 -5.18 -7.78
N VAL A 135 -8.70 -6.43 -7.32
CA VAL A 135 -8.62 -6.77 -5.90
C VAL A 135 -7.30 -6.28 -5.30
N GLN A 136 -6.17 -6.52 -5.97
CA GLN A 136 -4.87 -6.06 -5.51
C GLN A 136 -4.81 -4.52 -5.48
N TYR A 137 -5.28 -3.86 -6.51
CA TYR A 137 -5.37 -2.40 -6.57
C TYR A 137 -6.17 -1.84 -5.39
N HIS A 138 -7.36 -2.38 -5.12
CA HIS A 138 -8.20 -1.89 -4.03
C HIS A 138 -7.63 -2.19 -2.65
N GLN A 139 -6.98 -3.34 -2.46
CA GLN A 139 -6.30 -3.68 -1.22
C GLN A 139 -5.15 -2.70 -0.93
N ASP A 140 -4.28 -2.49 -1.92
CA ASP A 140 -3.14 -1.58 -1.75
C ASP A 140 -3.60 -0.14 -1.60
N LYS A 141 -4.63 0.31 -2.33
CA LYS A 141 -5.22 1.63 -2.20
C LYS A 141 -5.83 1.86 -0.82
N THR A 142 -6.62 0.92 -0.33
CA THR A 142 -7.22 1.01 1.02
C THR A 142 -6.14 1.04 2.09
N ARG A 143 -5.09 0.24 1.93
CA ARG A 143 -3.96 0.23 2.86
C ARG A 143 -3.20 1.55 2.81
N LEU A 144 -2.96 2.09 1.62
CA LEU A 144 -2.34 3.40 1.43
C LEU A 144 -3.15 4.50 2.14
N GLU A 145 -4.46 4.55 1.92
CA GLU A 145 -5.35 5.50 2.57
C GLU A 145 -5.33 5.37 4.10
N ALA A 146 -5.33 4.15 4.61
CA ALA A 146 -5.27 3.90 6.05
C ALA A 146 -3.94 4.39 6.66
N VAL A 147 -2.80 4.05 6.05
CA VAL A 147 -1.48 4.45 6.55
C VAL A 147 -1.25 5.96 6.38
N SER A 148 -1.71 6.57 5.28
CA SER A 148 -1.67 8.02 5.06
C SER A 148 -2.48 8.76 6.12
N ASN A 149 -3.72 8.34 6.38
CA ASN A 149 -4.57 8.92 7.41
C ASN A 149 -3.93 8.85 8.82
N LEU A 150 -3.32 7.70 9.16
CA LEU A 150 -2.60 7.56 10.42
C LEU A 150 -1.41 8.52 10.51
N THR A 151 -0.72 8.74 9.41
CA THR A 151 0.45 9.63 9.34
C THR A 151 0.04 11.10 9.37
N GLU A 152 -0.96 11.49 8.60
CA GLU A 152 -1.48 12.87 8.56
C GLU A 152 -2.08 13.31 9.90
N ARG A 153 -2.72 12.40 10.62
CA ARG A 153 -3.29 12.67 11.95
C ARG A 153 -2.27 12.52 13.08
N TYR A 154 -1.03 12.20 12.76
CA TYR A 154 0.00 11.92 13.77
C TYR A 154 -0.47 10.89 14.82
N GLU A 155 -1.20 9.87 14.37
CA GLU A 155 -1.64 8.81 15.25
C GLU A 155 -0.46 7.92 15.69
N GLY A 156 -0.37 7.67 16.99
CA GLY A 156 0.79 7.03 17.61
C GLY A 156 1.81 8.00 18.18
N TYR A 157 1.66 9.30 17.91
CA TYR A 157 2.45 10.35 18.56
C TYR A 157 1.80 10.83 19.86
N GLY A 158 2.60 11.45 20.74
CA GLY A 158 2.09 12.05 21.96
C GLY A 158 1.04 13.14 21.70
N GLY A 159 0.07 13.27 22.60
CA GLY A 159 -1.03 14.22 22.43
C GLY A 159 -0.56 15.66 22.22
N SER A 160 0.52 16.08 22.90
CA SER A 160 1.13 17.40 22.73
C SER A 160 1.68 17.62 21.32
N ILE A 161 2.30 16.59 20.74
CA ILE A 161 2.88 16.66 19.40
C ILE A 161 1.77 16.79 18.37
N ARG A 162 0.75 15.95 18.46
CA ARG A 162 -0.45 16.02 17.60
C ARG A 162 -1.07 17.43 17.65
N ARG A 163 -1.23 17.96 18.85
CA ARG A 163 -1.82 19.28 19.06
C ARG A 163 -1.03 20.42 18.41
N VAL A 164 0.31 20.32 18.39
CA VAL A 164 1.17 21.27 17.68
C VAL A 164 1.06 21.05 16.16
N MET A 165 1.06 19.80 15.70
CA MET A 165 0.99 19.49 14.27
C MET A 165 -0.33 19.93 13.62
N GLU A 166 -1.44 19.97 14.37
CA GLU A 166 -2.71 20.57 13.96
C GLU A 166 -2.60 22.07 13.66
N GLN A 167 -1.56 22.73 14.13
CA GLN A 167 -1.30 24.15 13.85
C GLN A 167 -0.37 24.37 12.65
N LYS A 168 0.13 23.30 12.01
CA LYS A 168 1.11 23.38 10.92
C LYS A 168 0.60 24.23 9.75
N ASP A 169 -0.66 24.03 9.35
CA ASP A 169 -1.27 24.79 8.25
C ASP A 169 -1.40 26.29 8.55
N LYS A 170 -1.55 26.64 9.84
CA LYS A 170 -1.67 28.04 10.30
C LYS A 170 -0.31 28.68 10.59
N ASN A 171 0.70 27.87 10.82
CA ASN A 171 2.05 28.31 11.15
C ASN A 171 3.08 27.55 10.29
N PRO A 172 3.47 28.09 9.13
CA PRO A 172 4.43 27.48 8.21
C PRO A 172 5.81 27.23 8.82
N GLY A 173 6.13 27.89 9.94
CA GLY A 173 7.38 27.66 10.67
C GLY A 173 7.45 26.28 11.34
N ILE A 174 6.34 25.56 11.47
CA ILE A 174 6.32 24.16 11.93
C ILE A 174 6.63 23.27 10.72
N ILE A 175 7.83 22.71 10.68
CA ILE A 175 8.29 21.90 9.56
C ILE A 175 7.68 20.49 9.62
N GLY A 176 7.75 19.84 10.77
CA GLY A 176 7.28 18.47 10.98
C GLY A 176 7.90 17.86 12.22
N VAL A 177 7.79 16.56 12.36
CA VAL A 177 8.53 15.82 13.40
C VAL A 177 9.81 15.21 12.81
N VAL A 178 10.72 14.76 13.66
CA VAL A 178 11.98 14.13 13.22
C VAL A 178 11.73 12.97 12.29
N ALA A 179 10.69 12.16 12.54
CA ALA A 179 10.30 11.07 11.64
C ALA A 179 9.93 11.54 10.22
N ASP A 180 9.47 12.78 10.06
CA ASP A 180 9.08 13.32 8.75
C ASP A 180 10.27 13.74 7.90
N ILE A 181 11.42 14.05 8.52
CA ILE A 181 12.60 14.58 7.83
C ILE A 181 13.72 13.56 7.62
N ILE A 182 13.61 12.37 8.25
CA ILE A 182 14.59 11.29 8.15
C ILE A 182 14.03 10.18 7.29
N LYS A 183 14.80 9.79 6.24
CA LYS A 183 14.56 8.59 5.44
C LYS A 183 15.62 7.55 5.77
N VAL A 184 15.21 6.28 5.85
CA VAL A 184 16.10 5.18 6.21
C VAL A 184 15.78 3.93 5.39
N GLU A 185 16.81 3.17 5.04
CA GLU A 185 16.60 1.86 4.40
C GLU A 185 15.99 0.88 5.40
N LYS A 186 15.12 -0.01 4.90
CA LYS A 186 14.39 -1.02 5.70
C LYS A 186 15.27 -1.76 6.70
N LYS A 187 16.48 -2.14 6.29
CA LYS A 187 17.42 -2.90 7.13
C LYS A 187 17.91 -2.14 8.38
N TYR A 188 17.83 -0.80 8.36
CA TYR A 188 18.29 0.05 9.47
C TYR A 188 17.13 0.68 10.26
N GLU A 189 15.87 0.51 9.85
CA GLU A 189 14.70 1.15 10.48
C GLU A 189 14.68 0.91 11.99
N THR A 190 14.76 -0.34 12.42
CA THR A 190 14.71 -0.71 13.85
C THR A 190 15.87 -0.10 14.63
N ALA A 191 17.08 -0.13 14.07
CA ALA A 191 18.26 0.45 14.70
C ALA A 191 18.14 1.97 14.86
N ILE A 192 17.70 2.66 13.82
CA ILE A 192 17.58 4.13 13.82
C ILE A 192 16.40 4.57 14.71
N GLU A 193 15.28 3.84 14.70
CA GLU A 193 14.16 4.13 15.59
C GLU A 193 14.56 3.95 17.06
N THR A 194 15.31 2.90 17.37
CA THR A 194 15.89 2.69 18.71
C THR A 194 16.90 3.77 19.07
N ALA A 195 17.75 4.17 18.13
CA ALA A 195 18.72 5.23 18.33
C ALA A 195 18.06 6.57 18.64
N LEU A 196 17.00 6.92 17.91
CA LEU A 196 16.23 8.14 18.16
C LEU A 196 15.41 8.06 19.44
N GLY A 197 14.84 6.89 19.73
CA GLY A 197 13.93 6.70 20.85
C GLY A 197 12.83 7.76 20.86
N GLY A 198 12.61 8.40 22.01
CA GLY A 198 11.61 9.50 22.13
C GLY A 198 11.87 10.71 21.23
N SER A 199 13.10 10.91 20.78
CA SER A 199 13.48 12.06 19.93
C SER A 199 12.89 11.96 18.51
N ILE A 200 12.42 10.80 18.10
CA ILE A 200 11.74 10.61 16.82
C ILE A 200 10.49 11.49 16.67
N GLN A 201 9.89 11.85 17.81
CA GLN A 201 8.68 12.67 17.88
C GLN A 201 8.99 14.16 18.11
N ASN A 202 10.27 14.56 18.23
CA ASN A 202 10.62 15.95 18.42
C ASN A 202 10.18 16.79 17.21
N ILE A 203 9.67 17.96 17.49
CA ILE A 203 9.12 18.86 16.46
C ILE A 203 10.24 19.75 15.92
N VAL A 204 10.41 19.72 14.63
CA VAL A 204 11.37 20.58 13.92
C VAL A 204 10.68 21.89 13.53
N THR A 205 11.30 23.01 13.87
CA THR A 205 10.83 24.35 13.53
C THR A 205 11.91 25.11 12.76
N ASP A 206 11.49 26.06 11.98
CA ASP A 206 12.38 26.94 11.21
C ASP A 206 13.30 27.77 12.13
N ASN A 207 12.74 28.26 13.24
CA ASN A 207 13.47 29.12 14.18
C ASN A 207 12.97 28.97 15.62
N GLU A 208 13.67 29.64 16.55
CA GLU A 208 13.34 29.63 17.97
C GLU A 208 12.03 30.36 18.30
N GLU A 209 11.63 31.35 17.52
CA GLU A 209 10.42 32.14 17.80
C GLU A 209 9.19 31.26 17.56
N THR A 210 9.19 30.49 16.47
CA THR A 210 8.14 29.47 16.21
C THR A 210 8.07 28.46 17.36
N ALA A 211 9.22 27.95 17.81
CA ALA A 211 9.27 27.04 18.95
C ALA A 211 8.68 27.65 20.24
N LYS A 212 9.06 28.89 20.58
CA LYS A 212 8.54 29.64 21.75
C LYS A 212 7.04 29.87 21.65
N GLY A 213 6.55 30.21 20.46
CA GLY A 213 5.12 30.37 20.19
C GLY A 213 4.35 29.09 20.47
N MET A 214 4.85 27.94 19.99
CA MET A 214 4.21 26.65 20.21
C MET A 214 4.33 26.17 21.65
N ILE A 215 5.39 26.49 22.36
CA ILE A 215 5.51 26.23 23.81
C ILE A 215 4.44 27.01 24.57
N SER A 216 4.25 28.27 24.21
CA SER A 216 3.21 29.14 24.82
C SER A 216 1.81 28.60 24.53
N PHE A 217 1.55 28.16 23.29
CA PHE A 217 0.31 27.50 22.88
C PHE A 217 0.04 26.24 23.71
N LEU A 218 1.02 25.36 23.87
CA LEU A 218 0.88 24.14 24.69
C LEU A 218 0.60 24.45 26.16
N LYS A 219 1.21 25.51 26.71
CA LYS A 219 0.94 25.96 28.07
C LYS A 219 -0.49 26.49 28.23
N GLN A 220 -0.96 27.33 27.29
CA GLN A 220 -2.31 27.89 27.31
C GLN A 220 -3.38 26.82 27.18
N THR A 221 -3.15 25.85 26.28
CA THR A 221 -4.11 24.75 26.02
C THR A 221 -3.98 23.61 27.01
N LYS A 222 -3.01 23.65 27.92
CA LYS A 222 -2.70 22.56 28.88
C LYS A 222 -2.50 21.22 28.20
N SER A 223 -1.93 21.23 26.99
CA SER A 223 -1.79 20.06 26.11
C SER A 223 -0.51 19.25 26.34
N GLY A 224 0.15 19.44 27.45
CA GLY A 224 1.37 18.71 27.81
C GLY A 224 2.65 19.38 27.33
N ARG A 225 3.69 18.58 27.09
CA ARG A 225 5.04 19.07 26.73
C ARG A 225 5.49 18.43 25.42
N ALA A 226 6.22 19.18 24.61
CA ALA A 226 6.92 18.72 23.44
C ALA A 226 8.34 19.28 23.41
N THR A 227 9.25 18.59 22.73
CA THR A 227 10.60 19.07 22.46
C THR A 227 10.64 19.66 21.06
N PHE A 228 11.21 20.84 20.94
CA PHE A 228 11.35 21.56 19.69
C PHE A 228 12.81 21.62 19.27
N LEU A 229 13.05 21.51 17.98
CA LEU A 229 14.36 21.54 17.36
C LEU A 229 14.40 22.68 16.33
N PRO A 230 14.72 23.92 16.74
CA PRO A 230 14.80 25.03 15.81
C PRO A 230 16.04 24.92 14.92
N LEU A 231 15.87 24.97 13.60
CA LEU A 231 16.96 24.80 12.64
C LEU A 231 18.06 25.87 12.75
N ASN A 232 17.68 27.09 13.13
CA ASN A 232 18.66 28.17 13.32
C ASN A 232 19.58 28.00 14.54
N SER A 233 19.17 27.16 15.51
CA SER A 233 19.90 26.96 16.78
C SER A 233 20.64 25.62 16.81
N ILE A 234 20.22 24.64 16.06
CA ILE A 234 20.88 23.33 15.98
C ILE A 234 22.03 23.43 14.99
N LYS A 235 23.10 24.04 15.44
CA LYS A 235 24.38 24.12 14.73
C LYS A 235 25.47 23.54 15.63
N ASN A 236 26.54 23.03 15.04
CA ASN A 236 27.70 22.50 15.76
C ASN A 236 27.42 21.22 16.57
N ALA A 237 26.81 20.20 15.92
CA ALA A 237 26.76 18.88 16.51
C ALA A 237 28.17 18.41 16.89
N GLN A 238 28.34 17.95 18.14
CA GLN A 238 29.64 17.47 18.62
C GLN A 238 30.07 16.26 17.76
N GLU A 239 31.31 16.31 17.28
CA GLU A 239 31.89 15.20 16.52
C GLU A 239 32.07 13.95 17.39
N PHE A 240 31.92 12.80 16.74
CA PHE A 240 32.22 11.52 17.34
C PHE A 240 33.74 11.39 17.57
N ARG A 241 34.14 11.28 18.83
CA ARG A 241 35.56 11.35 19.22
C ARG A 241 36.31 10.02 18.99
N GLN A 242 35.62 8.89 19.16
CA GLN A 242 36.27 7.57 19.15
C GLN A 242 36.22 6.93 17.76
N LYS A 243 36.83 7.58 16.77
CA LYS A 243 36.80 7.14 15.36
C LYS A 243 37.32 5.70 15.16
N GLU A 244 38.15 5.20 16.07
CA GLU A 244 38.64 3.82 16.05
C GLU A 244 37.54 2.79 16.25
N ALA A 245 36.49 3.13 16.99
CA ALA A 245 35.34 2.26 17.19
C ALA A 245 34.62 1.92 15.88
N LEU A 246 34.74 2.76 14.87
CA LEU A 246 34.10 2.53 13.57
C LEU A 246 34.82 1.49 12.69
N LYS A 247 36.01 1.06 13.11
CA LYS A 247 36.81 0.05 12.41
C LYS A 247 36.64 -1.34 13.01
N GLU A 248 35.89 -1.47 14.08
CA GLU A 248 35.71 -2.73 14.79
C GLU A 248 34.75 -3.67 14.01
N PRO A 249 34.95 -4.99 14.18
CA PRO A 249 34.08 -5.99 13.54
C PRO A 249 32.61 -5.77 13.91
N GLY A 250 31.71 -5.96 12.94
CA GLY A 250 30.27 -5.80 13.13
C GLY A 250 29.76 -4.38 13.16
N VAL A 251 30.65 -3.37 13.13
CA VAL A 251 30.23 -1.95 13.08
C VAL A 251 29.83 -1.57 11.66
N LEU A 252 28.61 -1.08 11.51
CA LEU A 252 28.03 -0.63 10.24
C LEU A 252 28.28 0.85 9.98
N GLY A 253 28.49 1.64 11.04
CA GLY A 253 28.76 3.08 10.94
C GLY A 253 28.10 3.87 12.06
N LEU A 254 28.16 5.20 11.92
CA LEU A 254 27.39 6.10 12.79
C LEU A 254 25.94 6.20 12.30
N ALA A 255 25.00 6.22 13.20
CA ALA A 255 23.57 6.24 12.87
C ALA A 255 23.19 7.36 11.89
N HIS A 256 23.83 8.54 11.97
CA HIS A 256 23.55 9.64 11.06
C HIS A 256 24.06 9.41 9.62
N THR A 257 25.02 8.50 9.39
CA THR A 257 25.52 8.17 8.06
C THR A 257 24.67 7.10 7.37
N LEU A 258 23.76 6.45 8.10
CA LEU A 258 22.85 5.41 7.63
C LEU A 258 21.44 5.94 7.33
N VAL A 259 21.26 7.25 7.43
CA VAL A 259 20.01 7.94 7.13
C VAL A 259 20.21 8.95 6.01
N HIS A 260 19.12 9.21 5.29
CA HIS A 260 19.09 10.24 4.27
C HIS A 260 18.15 11.37 4.73
N THR A 261 18.59 12.58 4.56
CA THR A 261 17.82 13.80 4.85
C THR A 261 18.11 14.85 3.79
N ASP A 262 17.20 15.78 3.59
CA ASP A 262 17.52 16.99 2.84
C ASP A 262 18.68 17.73 3.52
N GLU A 263 19.53 18.38 2.74
CA GLU A 263 20.74 19.09 3.22
C GLU A 263 20.44 20.04 4.39
N LYS A 264 19.32 20.75 4.34
CA LYS A 264 18.86 21.68 5.38
C LYS A 264 18.57 21.04 6.74
N TYR A 265 18.40 19.71 6.80
CA TYR A 265 18.13 18.95 8.03
C TYR A 265 19.35 18.13 8.50
N GLY A 266 20.45 18.20 7.78
CA GLY A 266 21.66 17.43 8.08
C GLY A 266 22.18 17.66 9.50
N ASP A 267 22.15 18.90 9.99
CA ASP A 267 22.57 19.24 11.35
C ASP A 267 21.66 18.62 12.42
N VAL A 268 20.37 18.52 12.16
CA VAL A 268 19.42 17.83 13.07
C VAL A 268 19.75 16.35 13.16
N ALA A 269 19.91 15.69 12.02
CA ALA A 269 20.27 14.27 11.98
C ALA A 269 21.62 14.02 12.67
N LYS A 270 22.61 14.86 12.40
CA LYS A 270 23.93 14.76 13.01
C LYS A 270 23.90 15.04 14.52
N SER A 271 23.06 15.98 14.96
CA SER A 271 22.88 16.27 16.39
C SER A 271 22.27 15.11 17.16
N LEU A 272 21.26 14.45 16.60
CA LEU A 272 20.53 13.36 17.23
C LEU A 272 21.27 12.01 17.13
N LEU A 273 21.88 11.73 15.98
CA LEU A 273 22.40 10.42 15.61
C LEU A 273 23.93 10.38 15.48
N GLY A 274 24.61 11.51 15.48
CA GLY A 274 26.03 11.61 15.15
C GLY A 274 26.99 10.95 16.14
N ARG A 275 26.51 10.55 17.31
CA ARG A 275 27.33 9.88 18.34
C ARG A 275 26.85 8.47 18.69
N ILE A 276 25.98 7.91 17.86
CA ILE A 276 25.43 6.56 18.07
C ILE A 276 26.04 5.63 17.05
N VAL A 277 26.65 4.59 17.51
CA VAL A 277 27.25 3.54 16.66
C VAL A 277 26.21 2.48 16.38
N VAL A 278 26.06 2.11 15.12
CA VAL A 278 25.18 1.01 14.70
C VAL A 278 26.05 -0.22 14.45
N VAL A 279 25.65 -1.33 15.03
CA VAL A 279 26.29 -2.64 14.86
C VAL A 279 25.29 -3.68 14.38
N ASP A 280 25.76 -4.77 13.84
CA ASP A 280 24.96 -5.87 13.33
C ASP A 280 24.25 -6.66 14.44
N HIS A 281 25.00 -7.09 15.46
CA HIS A 281 24.54 -8.01 16.50
C HIS A 281 24.92 -7.57 17.91
N VAL A 282 24.13 -8.03 18.91
CA VAL A 282 24.33 -7.74 20.34
C VAL A 282 25.70 -8.20 20.87
N ASP A 283 26.24 -9.28 20.33
CA ASP A 283 27.55 -9.77 20.73
C ASP A 283 28.67 -8.79 20.35
N HIS A 284 28.66 -8.27 19.13
CA HIS A 284 29.58 -7.24 18.68
C HIS A 284 29.36 -5.94 19.45
N ALA A 285 28.11 -5.57 19.72
CA ALA A 285 27.77 -4.39 20.54
C ALA A 285 28.39 -4.51 21.94
N THR A 286 28.30 -5.69 22.56
CA THR A 286 28.85 -5.93 23.91
C THR A 286 30.37 -5.92 23.91
N GLN A 287 31.01 -6.52 22.91
CA GLN A 287 32.47 -6.50 22.75
C GLN A 287 32.97 -5.07 22.55
N LEU A 288 32.31 -4.33 21.66
CA LEU A 288 32.62 -2.93 21.40
C LEU A 288 32.46 -2.06 22.66
N ALA A 289 31.36 -2.23 23.39
CA ALA A 289 31.12 -1.50 24.63
C ALA A 289 32.22 -1.74 25.67
N ARG A 290 32.63 -3.00 25.88
CA ARG A 290 33.74 -3.37 26.79
C ARG A 290 35.06 -2.76 26.37
N LYS A 291 35.41 -2.84 25.08
CA LYS A 291 36.67 -2.32 24.54
C LYS A 291 36.79 -0.79 24.74
N PHE A 292 35.69 -0.06 24.65
CA PHE A 292 35.64 1.39 24.83
C PHE A 292 35.11 1.80 26.22
N SER A 293 35.27 0.93 27.24
CA SER A 293 34.93 1.21 28.64
C SER A 293 33.52 1.73 28.85
N TYR A 294 32.57 1.19 28.11
CA TYR A 294 31.15 1.56 28.14
C TYR A 294 30.88 3.07 27.97
N SER A 295 31.69 3.72 27.16
CA SER A 295 31.56 5.18 26.91
C SER A 295 30.73 5.47 25.65
N LEU A 296 30.46 4.45 24.82
CA LEU A 296 29.73 4.56 23.58
C LEU A 296 28.24 4.33 23.77
N ARG A 297 27.44 5.02 22.96
CA ARG A 297 26.06 4.66 22.73
C ARG A 297 25.98 3.78 21.47
N ILE A 298 25.51 2.56 21.61
CA ILE A 298 25.50 1.56 20.54
C ILE A 298 24.08 1.06 20.37
N VAL A 299 23.68 0.84 19.13
CA VAL A 299 22.40 0.18 18.80
C VAL A 299 22.65 -0.94 17.80
N THR A 300 21.88 -2.02 17.87
CA THR A 300 21.97 -3.14 16.93
C THR A 300 20.87 -3.05 15.88
N LEU A 301 21.00 -3.85 14.81
CA LEU A 301 19.95 -3.95 13.78
C LEU A 301 18.66 -4.54 14.34
N GLU A 302 18.71 -5.35 15.37
CA GLU A 302 17.55 -5.98 16.01
C GLU A 302 16.88 -5.05 17.04
N GLY A 303 17.50 -3.92 17.36
CA GLY A 303 16.92 -2.89 18.23
C GLY A 303 17.36 -2.96 19.69
N GLU A 304 18.43 -3.70 20.00
CA GLU A 304 19.05 -3.57 21.32
C GLU A 304 19.85 -2.27 21.39
N SER A 305 19.85 -1.68 22.56
CA SER A 305 20.56 -0.42 22.84
C SER A 305 21.47 -0.56 24.07
N LEU A 306 22.73 -0.23 23.87
CA LEU A 306 23.72 -0.14 24.93
C LEU A 306 24.04 1.33 25.18
N SER A 307 23.79 1.78 26.41
CA SER A 307 24.04 3.18 26.78
C SER A 307 25.37 3.33 27.53
N PRO A 308 25.95 4.52 27.49
CA PRO A 308 27.10 4.82 28.35
C PRO A 308 26.81 4.47 29.80
N GLY A 309 27.77 3.84 30.46
CA GLY A 309 27.60 3.32 31.83
C GLY A 309 27.14 1.86 31.89
N GLY A 310 26.89 1.19 30.75
CA GLY A 310 26.72 -0.26 30.66
C GLY A 310 25.29 -0.77 30.75
N SER A 311 24.28 0.10 30.74
CA SER A 311 22.89 -0.40 30.65
C SER A 311 22.58 -0.94 29.26
N ILE A 312 21.91 -2.09 29.23
CA ILE A 312 21.47 -2.76 28.02
C ILE A 312 19.94 -2.81 28.03
N SER A 313 19.34 -2.34 26.96
CA SER A 313 17.91 -2.43 26.72
C SER A 313 17.67 -3.22 25.44
N GLY A 314 16.77 -4.18 25.47
CA GLY A 314 16.42 -5.02 24.34
C GLY A 314 15.13 -5.76 24.62
N GLY A 315 14.68 -6.54 23.66
CA GLY A 315 13.45 -7.33 23.72
C GLY A 315 12.66 -7.25 22.42
N ALA A 316 11.50 -7.90 22.36
CA ALA A 316 10.69 -7.89 21.16
C ALA A 316 10.26 -6.48 20.77
N PHE A 317 10.67 -6.03 19.61
CA PHE A 317 10.30 -4.73 19.07
C PHE A 317 8.81 -4.76 18.66
N LYS A 318 7.97 -3.96 19.32
CA LYS A 318 6.57 -3.85 18.93
C LYS A 318 6.47 -2.96 17.69
N ASN A 319 6.15 -3.59 16.54
CA ASN A 319 5.93 -2.90 15.25
C ASN A 319 4.80 -1.83 15.27
N SER A 320 4.09 -1.68 16.38
CA SER A 320 2.96 -0.74 16.47
C SER A 320 3.36 0.74 16.44
N SER A 321 4.63 1.04 16.59
CA SER A 321 5.17 2.40 16.60
C SER A 321 6.22 2.68 15.53
N ASN A 322 6.35 1.81 14.52
CA ASN A 322 7.32 2.01 13.43
C ASN A 322 6.98 3.27 12.62
N LEU A 323 7.39 4.41 13.16
CA LEU A 323 7.08 5.73 12.59
C LEU A 323 7.91 6.02 11.34
N LEU A 324 9.15 5.51 11.29
CA LEU A 324 10.01 5.64 10.11
C LEU A 324 9.54 4.72 8.98
N GLY A 325 9.15 3.49 9.31
CA GLY A 325 8.67 2.53 8.31
C GLY A 325 7.34 2.93 7.66
N ARG A 326 6.48 3.69 8.35
CA ARG A 326 5.21 4.18 7.76
C ARG A 326 5.43 5.01 6.51
N ARG A 327 6.39 5.92 6.53
CA ARG A 327 6.68 6.76 5.37
C ARG A 327 7.16 5.96 4.18
N ARG A 328 8.06 5.01 4.41
CA ARG A 328 8.50 4.08 3.37
C ARG A 328 7.36 3.23 2.86
N GLU A 329 6.50 2.72 3.78
CA GLU A 329 5.32 1.94 3.40
C GLU A 329 4.37 2.74 2.50
N ILE A 330 4.18 4.03 2.76
CA ILE A 330 3.41 4.94 1.89
C ILE A 330 4.05 5.02 0.51
N GLU A 331 5.35 5.30 0.42
CA GLU A 331 6.08 5.41 -0.86
C GLU A 331 6.01 4.08 -1.67
N GLU A 332 6.15 2.93 -0.99
CA GLU A 332 6.01 1.60 -1.61
C GLU A 332 4.57 1.33 -2.09
N LEU A 333 3.59 1.69 -1.28
CA LEU A 333 2.18 1.51 -1.63
C LEU A 333 1.73 2.45 -2.76
N GLU A 334 2.21 3.69 -2.80
CA GLU A 334 1.96 4.62 -3.90
C GLU A 334 2.48 4.06 -5.23
N TRP A 335 3.69 3.48 -5.21
CA TRP A 335 4.25 2.85 -6.39
C TRP A 335 3.43 1.62 -6.82
N LYS A 336 3.03 0.75 -5.86
CA LYS A 336 2.19 -0.42 -6.14
C LYS A 336 0.83 -0.04 -6.69
N VAL A 337 0.17 0.93 -6.08
CA VAL A 337 -1.13 1.43 -6.54
C VAL A 337 -1.05 1.95 -7.98
N LYS A 338 0.00 2.70 -8.32
CA LYS A 338 0.22 3.15 -9.71
C LYS A 338 0.49 1.99 -10.67
N ALA A 339 1.29 1.01 -10.26
CA ALA A 339 1.59 -0.17 -11.06
C ALA A 339 0.34 -1.02 -11.30
N HIS A 340 -0.45 -1.26 -10.25
CA HIS A 340 -1.69 -2.04 -10.38
C HIS A 340 -2.78 -1.28 -11.15
N ALA A 341 -2.89 0.04 -11.00
CA ALA A 341 -3.79 0.85 -11.81
C ALA A 341 -3.47 0.70 -13.31
N LYS A 342 -2.19 0.80 -13.67
CA LYS A 342 -1.74 0.61 -15.05
C LYS A 342 -2.03 -0.80 -15.57
N ALA A 343 -1.81 -1.83 -14.75
CA ALA A 343 -2.13 -3.21 -15.11
C ALA A 343 -3.63 -3.43 -15.35
N VAL A 344 -4.48 -2.81 -14.55
CA VAL A 344 -5.94 -2.83 -14.74
C VAL A 344 -6.32 -2.16 -16.06
N ASP A 345 -5.76 -0.99 -16.37
CA ASP A 345 -6.02 -0.27 -17.62
C ASP A 345 -5.56 -1.09 -18.85
N GLU A 346 -4.37 -1.69 -18.79
CA GLU A 346 -3.83 -2.54 -19.86
C GLU A 346 -4.70 -3.78 -20.10
N LEU A 347 -5.21 -4.40 -19.04
CA LEU A 347 -6.12 -5.54 -19.14
C LEU A 347 -7.50 -5.14 -19.71
N LEU A 348 -8.03 -3.98 -19.33
CA LEU A 348 -9.28 -3.45 -19.88
C LEU A 348 -9.16 -3.22 -21.39
N VAL A 349 -8.09 -2.58 -21.84
CA VAL A 349 -7.82 -2.38 -23.28
C VAL A 349 -7.64 -3.70 -24.02
N SER A 350 -7.12 -4.74 -23.36
CA SER A 350 -6.91 -6.05 -23.99
C SER A 350 -8.22 -6.88 -24.11
N ILE A 351 -9.24 -6.54 -23.32
CA ILE A 351 -10.56 -7.20 -23.33
C ILE A 351 -11.49 -6.52 -24.34
N GLU A 352 -11.32 -5.21 -24.60
CA GLU A 352 -12.01 -4.48 -25.67
C GLU A 352 -11.53 -4.90 -27.06
#